data_90deab8441e407f7c58a213e304dfb31
#
_entry.id   90deab8441e407f7c58a213e304dfb31
#
_cell.length_a   1.000
_cell.length_b   1.000
_cell.length_c   1.000
_cell.angle_alpha   90.00
_cell.angle_beta   90.00
_cell.angle_gamma   90.00
#
_symmetry.space_group_name_H-M   'P 1'
#
loop_
_entity.id
_entity.type
_entity.pdbx_description
1 polymer ?
#
loop_
_entity_poly.entity_id
_entity_poly.type
_entity_poly.pdbx_seq_one_letter_code
_entity_poly.pdbx_strand_id
1 'polypeptide(L)'
;MEIRFLANIIDQLDFALDHIALADVNYKRLALMLIDNAVELALHQHAENEKQPDWLMKEKPPEYLKALTQALGQRFEAKVRFARMTGLLTEEVAQSINTLHSYRNQLYHQGAMHDGILHALVVFYFRIACNVLAKMPMRGYSWNSSHKVPHRAIKYIGRPPFVDALRMFPPVWARLKEVAEALPFNLVADLQRELTAMVDETERLLQFLAEADPEKRSRDQHVIDSQAWHIAFTEEGKRFASASNCPEETVGGYVEWLGKNYEFGFRMDPIAGWRSRIAAFSAEDNLHLALKKYQNFVNQTAFAREAIEASAAALDREIERQVDEYRERQHRT
;
A
#
# COMPACT_ATOMS: atom_id res chain seq x y z
N MET A 1 -28.34 -14.56 -1.57
CA MET A 1 -27.05 -14.55 -2.29
C MET A 1 -27.04 -15.65 -3.34
N GLU A 2 -26.51 -15.40 -4.52
CA GLU A 2 -26.44 -16.40 -5.59
C GLU A 2 -25.21 -17.31 -5.39
N ILE A 3 -25.39 -18.64 -5.45
CA ILE A 3 -24.27 -19.60 -5.34
C ILE A 3 -23.21 -19.35 -6.40
N ARG A 4 -23.61 -18.97 -7.62
CA ARG A 4 -22.68 -18.60 -8.70
C ARG A 4 -21.72 -17.48 -8.31
N PHE A 5 -22.20 -16.47 -7.57
CA PHE A 5 -21.37 -15.36 -7.10
C PHE A 5 -20.23 -15.87 -6.21
N LEU A 6 -20.55 -16.71 -5.20
CA LEU A 6 -19.54 -17.31 -4.33
C LEU A 6 -18.61 -18.26 -5.09
N ALA A 7 -19.13 -19.04 -6.03
CA ALA A 7 -18.31 -19.89 -6.88
C ALA A 7 -17.30 -19.09 -7.73
N ASN A 8 -17.69 -17.93 -8.24
CA ASN A 8 -16.77 -17.04 -8.96
C ASN A 8 -15.69 -16.46 -8.04
N ILE A 9 -16.02 -16.12 -6.79
CA ILE A 9 -15.01 -15.66 -5.81
C ILE A 9 -14.02 -16.79 -5.49
N ILE A 10 -14.51 -18.02 -5.29
CA ILE A 10 -13.65 -19.19 -5.07
C ILE A 10 -12.69 -19.40 -6.26
N ASP A 11 -13.24 -19.31 -7.48
CA ASP A 11 -12.46 -19.46 -8.72
C ASP A 11 -11.32 -18.42 -8.81
N GLN A 12 -11.62 -17.16 -8.49
CA GLN A 12 -10.61 -16.09 -8.46
C GLN A 12 -9.55 -16.30 -7.38
N LEU A 13 -9.96 -16.69 -6.16
CA LEU A 13 -9.02 -16.91 -5.07
C LEU A 13 -8.13 -18.13 -5.33
N ASP A 14 -8.71 -19.22 -5.87
CA ASP A 14 -7.93 -20.39 -6.25
C ASP A 14 -6.95 -20.08 -7.40
N PHE A 15 -7.35 -19.25 -8.35
CA PHE A 15 -6.47 -18.77 -9.41
C PHE A 15 -5.35 -17.88 -8.85
N ALA A 16 -5.67 -17.03 -7.87
CA ALA A 16 -4.66 -16.25 -7.17
C ALA A 16 -3.62 -17.13 -6.45
N LEU A 17 -4.02 -18.25 -5.83
CA LEU A 17 -3.10 -19.20 -5.20
C LEU A 17 -2.08 -19.78 -6.19
N ASP A 18 -2.52 -20.17 -7.39
CA ASP A 18 -1.59 -20.65 -8.43
C ASP A 18 -0.53 -19.58 -8.76
N HIS A 19 -0.91 -18.30 -8.82
CA HIS A 19 0.00 -17.21 -9.10
C HIS A 19 0.92 -16.87 -7.93
N ILE A 20 0.44 -16.98 -6.69
CA ILE A 20 1.28 -16.81 -5.49
C ILE A 20 2.38 -17.86 -5.44
N ALA A 21 2.11 -19.09 -5.87
CA ALA A 21 3.08 -20.18 -5.87
C ALA A 21 4.21 -19.99 -6.89
N LEU A 22 4.02 -19.16 -7.92
CA LEU A 22 5.05 -18.88 -8.93
C LEU A 22 6.09 -17.89 -8.39
N ALA A 23 7.35 -18.04 -8.80
CA ALA A 23 8.45 -17.21 -8.32
C ALA A 23 8.44 -15.79 -8.92
N ASP A 24 7.88 -15.61 -10.12
CA ASP A 24 7.90 -14.35 -10.85
C ASP A 24 7.00 -13.27 -10.20
N VAL A 25 7.52 -12.07 -10.10
CA VAL A 25 6.86 -10.90 -9.50
C VAL A 25 5.57 -10.50 -10.21
N ASN A 26 5.49 -10.65 -11.53
CA ASN A 26 4.31 -10.27 -12.31
C ASN A 26 3.10 -11.16 -11.98
N TYR A 27 3.33 -12.45 -11.69
CA TYR A 27 2.26 -13.32 -11.22
C TYR A 27 1.76 -12.91 -9.83
N LYS A 28 2.64 -12.45 -8.95
CA LYS A 28 2.24 -11.92 -7.63
C LYS A 28 1.42 -10.64 -7.75
N ARG A 29 1.76 -9.75 -8.70
CA ARG A 29 0.96 -8.57 -9.03
C ARG A 29 -0.45 -8.96 -9.50
N LEU A 30 -0.53 -9.96 -10.38
CA LEU A 30 -1.82 -10.49 -10.83
C LEU A 30 -2.62 -11.12 -9.68
N ALA A 31 -1.95 -11.87 -8.80
CA ALA A 31 -2.60 -12.42 -7.61
C ALA A 31 -3.17 -11.33 -6.70
N LEU A 32 -2.42 -10.23 -6.48
CA LEU A 32 -2.92 -9.07 -5.71
C LEU A 32 -4.20 -8.49 -6.31
N MET A 33 -4.23 -8.33 -7.63
CA MET A 33 -5.42 -7.81 -8.35
C MET A 33 -6.63 -8.74 -8.20
N LEU A 34 -6.43 -10.05 -8.30
CA LEU A 34 -7.50 -11.05 -8.16
C LEU A 34 -8.06 -11.05 -6.73
N ILE A 35 -7.20 -10.99 -5.72
CA ILE A 35 -7.61 -10.96 -4.31
C ILE A 35 -8.35 -9.67 -4.00
N ASP A 36 -7.84 -8.53 -4.43
CA ASP A 36 -8.46 -7.23 -4.23
C ASP A 36 -9.86 -7.17 -4.84
N ASN A 37 -10.00 -7.65 -6.08
CA ASN A 37 -11.31 -7.76 -6.72
C ASN A 37 -12.27 -8.70 -5.96
N ALA A 38 -11.78 -9.84 -5.47
CA ALA A 38 -12.60 -10.77 -4.67
C ALA A 38 -13.08 -10.11 -3.37
N VAL A 39 -12.22 -9.34 -2.69
CA VAL A 39 -12.58 -8.58 -1.48
C VAL A 39 -13.57 -7.47 -1.81
N GLU A 40 -13.36 -6.71 -2.87
CA GLU A 40 -14.30 -5.65 -3.29
C GLU A 40 -15.69 -6.21 -3.58
N LEU A 41 -15.77 -7.29 -4.34
CA LEU A 41 -17.03 -7.99 -4.65
C LEU A 41 -17.71 -8.49 -3.37
N ALA A 42 -16.96 -9.09 -2.44
CA ALA A 42 -17.48 -9.55 -1.16
C ALA A 42 -18.06 -8.41 -0.33
N LEU A 43 -17.35 -7.27 -0.22
CA LEU A 43 -17.81 -6.10 0.51
C LEU A 43 -19.03 -5.44 -0.14
N HIS A 44 -19.08 -5.41 -1.48
CA HIS A 44 -20.26 -4.94 -2.20
C HIS A 44 -21.47 -5.83 -1.95
N GLN A 45 -21.28 -7.16 -2.02
CA GLN A 45 -22.35 -8.12 -1.73
C GLN A 45 -22.82 -8.04 -0.27
N HIS A 46 -21.91 -7.75 0.67
CA HIS A 46 -22.28 -7.47 2.06
C HIS A 46 -23.24 -6.28 2.14
N ALA A 47 -22.93 -5.18 1.45
CA ALA A 47 -23.82 -4.01 1.40
C ALA A 47 -25.17 -4.35 0.74
N GLU A 48 -25.17 -5.14 -0.35
CA GLU A 48 -26.43 -5.63 -0.94
C GLU A 48 -27.24 -6.50 0.02
N ASN A 49 -26.61 -7.34 0.82
CA ASN A 49 -27.30 -8.19 1.81
C ASN A 49 -27.91 -7.37 2.96
N GLU A 50 -27.40 -6.16 3.22
CA GLU A 50 -27.93 -5.24 4.24
C GLU A 50 -29.13 -4.42 3.72
N LYS A 51 -29.43 -4.44 2.42
CA LYS A 51 -30.70 -3.93 1.90
C LYS A 51 -31.86 -4.75 2.45
N GLN A 52 -32.79 -4.07 3.06
CA GLN A 52 -34.02 -4.63 3.58
C GLN A 52 -35.21 -3.93 2.92
N PRO A 53 -36.44 -4.46 3.04
CA PRO A 53 -37.63 -3.76 2.59
C PRO A 53 -37.74 -2.33 3.15
N ASP A 54 -38.27 -1.39 2.39
CA ASP A 54 -38.30 0.04 2.70
C ASP A 54 -38.88 0.36 4.07
N TRP A 55 -39.85 -0.42 4.55
CA TRP A 55 -40.45 -0.20 5.87
C TRP A 55 -39.49 -0.50 7.02
N LEU A 56 -38.55 -1.46 6.89
CA LEU A 56 -37.48 -1.74 7.85
C LEU A 56 -36.32 -0.75 7.72
N MET A 57 -36.06 -0.27 6.49
CA MET A 57 -35.00 0.72 6.27
C MET A 57 -35.34 2.09 6.89
N LYS A 58 -36.63 2.46 6.98
CA LYS A 58 -37.06 3.70 7.63
C LYS A 58 -36.72 3.78 9.12
N GLU A 59 -36.49 2.65 9.79
CA GLU A 59 -36.09 2.59 11.19
C GLU A 59 -34.57 2.72 11.38
N LYS A 60 -33.77 2.69 10.31
CA LYS A 60 -32.31 2.83 10.40
C LYS A 60 -31.89 4.31 10.52
N PRO A 61 -30.82 4.60 11.28
CA PRO A 61 -30.29 5.95 11.39
C PRO A 61 -29.91 6.55 10.01
N PRO A 62 -30.06 7.87 9.81
CA PRO A 62 -29.72 8.54 8.54
C PRO A 62 -28.27 8.29 8.09
N GLU A 63 -27.31 8.25 9.02
CA GLU A 63 -25.91 7.94 8.76
C GLU A 63 -25.70 6.52 8.24
N TYR A 64 -26.47 5.54 8.72
CA TYR A 64 -26.47 4.18 8.20
C TYR A 64 -26.95 4.14 6.75
N LEU A 65 -28.08 4.80 6.46
CA LEU A 65 -28.65 4.85 5.10
C LEU A 65 -27.70 5.52 4.11
N LYS A 66 -27.07 6.62 4.54
CA LYS A 66 -26.06 7.32 3.75
C LYS A 66 -24.86 6.44 3.48
N ALA A 67 -24.33 5.75 4.49
CA ALA A 67 -23.19 4.86 4.36
C ALA A 67 -23.51 3.66 3.47
N LEU A 68 -24.69 3.04 3.60
CA LEU A 68 -25.17 1.97 2.73
C LEU A 68 -25.24 2.44 1.27
N THR A 69 -25.86 3.59 1.01
CA THR A 69 -25.97 4.14 -0.34
C THR A 69 -24.58 4.37 -0.97
N GLN A 70 -23.62 4.88 -0.19
CA GLN A 70 -22.26 5.07 -0.65
C GLN A 70 -21.55 3.73 -0.93
N ALA A 71 -21.76 2.72 -0.08
CA ALA A 71 -21.16 1.39 -0.23
C ALA A 71 -21.70 0.63 -1.45
N LEU A 72 -22.93 0.88 -1.85
CA LEU A 72 -23.54 0.34 -3.07
C LEU A 72 -23.00 1.02 -4.36
N GLY A 73 -22.29 2.14 -4.22
CA GLY A 73 -21.60 2.82 -5.30
C GLY A 73 -20.26 2.17 -5.67
N GLN A 74 -19.46 2.92 -6.44
CA GLN A 74 -18.19 2.40 -6.99
C GLN A 74 -16.99 2.58 -6.06
N ARG A 75 -17.07 3.43 -5.02
CA ARG A 75 -15.93 3.76 -4.16
C ARG A 75 -15.60 2.62 -3.20
N PHE A 76 -14.40 2.10 -3.34
CA PHE A 76 -13.90 0.99 -2.52
C PHE A 76 -13.91 1.33 -1.02
N GLU A 77 -13.38 2.49 -0.64
CA GLU A 77 -13.27 2.93 0.76
C GLU A 77 -14.64 3.08 1.42
N ALA A 78 -15.68 3.37 0.64
CA ALA A 78 -17.05 3.44 1.16
C ALA A 78 -17.58 2.03 1.53
N LYS A 79 -17.23 1.01 0.73
CA LYS A 79 -17.56 -0.40 1.02
C LYS A 79 -16.86 -0.88 2.29
N VAL A 80 -15.55 -0.58 2.44
CA VAL A 80 -14.74 -0.90 3.62
C VAL A 80 -15.31 -0.22 4.87
N ARG A 81 -15.63 1.07 4.79
CA ARG A 81 -16.20 1.84 5.90
C ARG A 81 -17.56 1.29 6.33
N PHE A 82 -18.42 0.93 5.39
CA PHE A 82 -19.72 0.33 5.70
C PHE A 82 -19.56 -1.04 6.37
N ALA A 83 -18.68 -1.90 5.85
CA ALA A 83 -18.39 -3.20 6.45
C ALA A 83 -17.83 -3.10 7.88
N ARG A 84 -17.03 -2.06 8.16
CA ARG A 84 -16.59 -1.74 9.53
C ARG A 84 -17.75 -1.29 10.40
N MET A 85 -18.61 -0.39 9.91
CA MET A 85 -19.75 0.13 10.65
C MET A 85 -20.75 -0.98 11.03
N THR A 86 -20.91 -1.99 10.18
CA THR A 86 -21.79 -3.13 10.42
C THR A 86 -21.13 -4.26 11.23
N GLY A 87 -19.85 -4.12 11.61
CA GLY A 87 -19.13 -5.10 12.41
C GLY A 87 -18.57 -6.30 11.63
N LEU A 88 -18.65 -6.31 10.30
CA LEU A 88 -18.00 -7.35 9.48
C LEU A 88 -16.47 -7.24 9.58
N LEU A 89 -15.94 -6.01 9.58
CA LEU A 89 -14.51 -5.71 9.72
C LEU A 89 -14.20 -5.02 11.04
N THR A 90 -13.07 -5.40 11.65
CA THR A 90 -12.46 -4.57 12.70
C THR A 90 -11.77 -3.36 12.10
N GLU A 91 -11.45 -2.35 12.91
CA GLU A 91 -10.69 -1.16 12.47
C GLU A 91 -9.36 -1.52 11.82
N GLU A 92 -8.60 -2.44 12.43
CA GLU A 92 -7.29 -2.87 11.94
C GLU A 92 -7.38 -3.58 10.59
N VAL A 93 -8.36 -4.47 10.43
CA VAL A 93 -8.60 -5.18 9.16
C VAL A 93 -9.01 -4.19 8.08
N ALA A 94 -9.89 -3.24 8.37
CA ALA A 94 -10.32 -2.20 7.43
C ALA A 94 -9.16 -1.33 6.97
N GLN A 95 -8.27 -0.92 7.88
CA GLN A 95 -7.06 -0.16 7.55
C GLN A 95 -6.12 -0.98 6.66
N SER A 96 -5.89 -2.26 6.98
CA SER A 96 -5.04 -3.14 6.14
C SER A 96 -5.61 -3.33 4.74
N ILE A 97 -6.92 -3.55 4.61
CA ILE A 97 -7.58 -3.67 3.30
C ILE A 97 -7.39 -2.39 2.47
N ASN A 98 -7.61 -1.20 3.06
CA ASN A 98 -7.40 0.06 2.35
C ASN A 98 -5.93 0.25 1.92
N THR A 99 -4.97 -0.10 2.77
CA THR A 99 -3.54 -0.04 2.44
C THR A 99 -3.20 -0.99 1.28
N LEU A 100 -3.67 -2.23 1.31
CA LEU A 100 -3.42 -3.24 0.27
C LEU A 100 -4.10 -2.88 -1.06
N HIS A 101 -5.31 -2.30 -1.01
CA HIS A 101 -5.98 -1.73 -2.17
C HIS A 101 -5.18 -0.56 -2.78
N SER A 102 -4.63 0.32 -1.93
CA SER A 102 -3.75 1.40 -2.40
C SER A 102 -2.50 0.86 -3.11
N TYR A 103 -1.85 -0.19 -2.58
CA TYR A 103 -0.71 -0.84 -3.25
C TYR A 103 -1.10 -1.45 -4.59
N ARG A 104 -2.26 -2.12 -4.68
CA ARG A 104 -2.78 -2.61 -5.96
C ARG A 104 -2.93 -1.48 -6.97
N ASN A 105 -3.44 -0.32 -6.57
CA ASN A 105 -3.59 0.84 -7.44
C ASN A 105 -2.23 1.42 -7.86
N GLN A 106 -1.26 1.52 -6.94
CA GLN A 106 0.10 1.96 -7.25
C GLN A 106 0.79 1.02 -8.26
N LEU A 107 0.70 -0.30 -8.06
CA LEU A 107 1.25 -1.29 -8.99
C LEU A 107 0.63 -1.19 -10.39
N TYR A 108 -0.66 -0.86 -10.48
CA TYR A 108 -1.34 -0.70 -11.75
C TYR A 108 -0.88 0.55 -12.52
N HIS A 109 -0.61 1.66 -11.81
CA HIS A 109 -0.26 2.93 -12.43
C HIS A 109 1.24 3.20 -12.55
N GLN A 110 2.07 2.67 -11.65
CA GLN A 110 3.48 3.03 -11.53
C GLN A 110 4.45 1.84 -11.75
N GLY A 111 3.95 0.62 -11.88
CA GLY A 111 4.77 -0.56 -12.21
C GLY A 111 5.53 -1.14 -11.01
N ALA A 112 6.86 -1.09 -11.01
CA ALA A 112 7.76 -1.91 -10.18
C ALA A 112 7.92 -1.46 -8.71
N MET A 113 6.87 -1.01 -8.03
CA MET A 113 6.95 -0.66 -6.61
C MET A 113 6.69 -1.87 -5.70
N HIS A 114 7.36 -1.92 -4.56
CA HIS A 114 7.16 -2.92 -3.49
C HIS A 114 7.49 -4.38 -3.86
N ASP A 115 8.29 -4.62 -4.89
CA ASP A 115 8.62 -5.98 -5.35
C ASP A 115 9.25 -6.85 -4.25
N GLY A 116 10.06 -6.25 -3.37
CA GLY A 116 10.72 -6.93 -2.25
C GLY A 116 9.76 -7.51 -1.19
N ILE A 117 8.59 -6.90 -1.03
CA ILE A 117 7.58 -7.31 -0.02
C ILE A 117 6.30 -7.86 -0.65
N LEU A 118 6.19 -7.84 -1.98
CA LEU A 118 4.95 -8.16 -2.68
C LEU A 118 4.42 -9.55 -2.35
N HIS A 119 5.30 -10.56 -2.24
CA HIS A 119 4.91 -11.91 -1.86
C HIS A 119 4.22 -11.93 -0.48
N ALA A 120 4.83 -11.30 0.51
CA ALA A 120 4.27 -11.24 1.85
C ALA A 120 2.93 -10.49 1.91
N LEU A 121 2.83 -9.37 1.17
CA LEU A 121 1.57 -8.60 1.06
C LEU A 121 0.45 -9.43 0.44
N VAL A 122 0.73 -10.16 -0.63
CA VAL A 122 -0.27 -10.98 -1.33
C VAL A 122 -0.75 -12.13 -0.45
N VAL A 123 0.15 -12.86 0.22
CA VAL A 123 -0.23 -13.94 1.15
C VAL A 123 -1.04 -13.39 2.31
N PHE A 124 -0.63 -12.26 2.88
CA PHE A 124 -1.37 -11.60 3.96
C PHE A 124 -2.77 -11.18 3.51
N TYR A 125 -2.90 -10.56 2.33
CA TYR A 125 -4.20 -10.15 1.79
C TYR A 125 -5.11 -11.35 1.50
N PHE A 126 -4.54 -12.44 0.99
CA PHE A 126 -5.28 -13.67 0.77
C PHE A 126 -5.90 -14.21 2.07
N ARG A 127 -5.13 -14.21 3.17
CA ARG A 127 -5.62 -14.61 4.50
C ARG A 127 -6.73 -13.69 5.00
N ILE A 128 -6.59 -12.38 4.80
CA ILE A 128 -7.65 -11.41 5.11
C ILE A 128 -8.90 -11.71 4.30
N ALA A 129 -8.80 -11.94 2.99
CA ALA A 129 -9.92 -12.25 2.11
C ALA A 129 -10.70 -13.48 2.59
N CYS A 130 -10.00 -14.58 2.89
CA CYS A 130 -10.61 -15.79 3.44
C CYS A 130 -11.33 -15.53 4.78
N ASN A 131 -10.72 -14.76 5.68
CA ASN A 131 -11.33 -14.42 6.98
C ASN A 131 -12.59 -13.53 6.82
N VAL A 132 -12.58 -12.59 5.89
CA VAL A 132 -13.74 -11.74 5.58
C VAL A 132 -14.89 -12.58 5.02
N LEU A 133 -14.61 -13.44 4.05
CA LEU A 133 -15.59 -14.32 3.44
C LEU A 133 -16.19 -15.30 4.46
N ALA A 134 -15.37 -15.86 5.35
CA ALA A 134 -15.83 -16.75 6.42
C ALA A 134 -16.78 -16.07 7.41
N LYS A 135 -16.68 -14.76 7.59
CA LYS A 135 -17.52 -13.95 8.49
C LYS A 135 -18.77 -13.38 7.81
N MET A 136 -18.84 -13.45 6.47
CA MET A 136 -19.99 -12.88 5.76
C MET A 136 -21.30 -13.58 6.16
N PRO A 137 -22.32 -12.81 6.60
CA PRO A 137 -23.61 -13.40 6.97
C PRO A 137 -24.31 -13.93 5.73
N MET A 138 -24.64 -15.21 5.79
CA MET A 138 -25.35 -15.90 4.70
C MET A 138 -26.81 -16.03 5.08
N ARG A 139 -27.68 -15.23 4.45
CA ARG A 139 -29.14 -15.16 4.77
C ARG A 139 -30.02 -16.01 3.85
N GLY A 140 -29.45 -16.64 2.83
CA GLY A 140 -30.18 -17.50 1.89
C GLY A 140 -29.45 -17.65 0.57
N TYR A 141 -29.83 -18.68 -0.20
CA TYR A 141 -29.20 -18.97 -1.49
C TYR A 141 -30.21 -19.07 -2.59
N SER A 142 -29.77 -18.67 -3.78
CA SER A 142 -30.41 -19.03 -5.03
C SER A 142 -29.43 -19.79 -5.93
N TRP A 143 -29.93 -20.80 -6.61
CA TRP A 143 -29.21 -21.51 -7.64
C TRP A 143 -30.10 -21.64 -8.88
N ASN A 144 -29.52 -21.30 -10.02
CA ASN A 144 -30.16 -21.51 -11.31
C ASN A 144 -29.41 -22.63 -12.06
N SER A 145 -30.11 -23.69 -12.42
CA SER A 145 -29.55 -24.87 -13.10
C SER A 145 -28.93 -24.57 -14.47
N SER A 146 -29.30 -23.45 -15.10
CA SER A 146 -28.69 -22.98 -16.35
C SER A 146 -27.27 -22.41 -16.14
N HIS A 147 -26.87 -22.09 -14.90
CA HIS A 147 -25.58 -21.55 -14.61
C HIS A 147 -24.49 -22.64 -14.52
N LYS A 148 -23.40 -22.43 -15.20
CA LYS A 148 -22.21 -23.27 -15.08
C LYS A 148 -21.40 -22.87 -13.85
N VAL A 149 -20.98 -23.86 -13.06
CA VAL A 149 -20.03 -23.67 -11.98
C VAL A 149 -18.62 -23.56 -12.58
N PRO A 150 -17.81 -22.56 -12.21
CA PRO A 150 -16.42 -22.48 -12.62
C PRO A 150 -15.63 -23.75 -12.26
N HIS A 151 -14.76 -24.19 -13.16
CA HIS A 151 -14.05 -25.46 -13.00
C HIS A 151 -13.22 -25.52 -11.70
N ARG A 152 -12.55 -24.42 -11.35
CA ARG A 152 -11.75 -24.32 -10.11
C ARG A 152 -12.61 -24.42 -8.86
N ALA A 153 -13.80 -23.82 -8.88
CA ALA A 153 -14.72 -23.89 -7.75
C ALA A 153 -15.25 -25.31 -7.49
N ILE A 154 -15.41 -26.15 -8.53
CA ILE A 154 -15.92 -27.53 -8.39
C ILE A 154 -15.10 -28.35 -7.39
N LYS A 155 -13.79 -28.17 -7.31
CA LYS A 155 -12.93 -28.91 -6.37
C LYS A 155 -13.20 -28.58 -4.90
N TYR A 156 -13.83 -27.45 -4.64
CA TYR A 156 -14.19 -27.00 -3.30
C TYR A 156 -15.66 -27.25 -2.96
N ILE A 157 -16.60 -26.94 -3.87
CA ILE A 157 -18.03 -26.98 -3.61
C ILE A 157 -18.73 -28.18 -4.24
N GLY A 158 -18.02 -28.97 -5.07
CA GLY A 158 -18.62 -30.10 -5.78
C GLY A 158 -19.47 -29.67 -7.00
N ARG A 159 -20.25 -30.61 -7.53
CA ARG A 159 -21.15 -30.40 -8.67
C ARG A 159 -22.60 -30.28 -8.23
N PRO A 160 -23.44 -29.52 -8.96
CA PRO A 160 -24.88 -29.49 -8.71
C PRO A 160 -25.52 -30.90 -8.78
N PRO A 161 -26.67 -31.14 -8.11
CA PRO A 161 -27.44 -30.17 -7.34
C PRO A 161 -26.84 -29.89 -5.95
N PHE A 162 -26.90 -28.61 -5.51
CA PHE A 162 -26.46 -28.21 -4.19
C PHE A 162 -27.60 -28.37 -3.17
N VAL A 163 -27.46 -29.33 -2.27
CA VAL A 163 -28.52 -29.69 -1.31
C VAL A 163 -28.51 -28.83 -0.07
N ASP A 164 -27.32 -28.45 0.41
CA ASP A 164 -27.15 -27.64 1.62
C ASP A 164 -26.04 -26.62 1.44
N ALA A 165 -26.35 -25.55 0.75
CA ALA A 165 -25.37 -24.50 0.46
C ALA A 165 -24.90 -23.75 1.71
N LEU A 166 -25.72 -23.64 2.79
CA LEU A 166 -25.32 -22.99 4.05
C LEU A 166 -24.14 -23.69 4.72
N ARG A 167 -24.12 -25.04 4.64
CA ARG A 167 -23.04 -25.84 5.24
C ARG A 167 -21.85 -26.02 4.32
N MET A 168 -22.03 -25.77 3.02
CA MET A 168 -21.00 -26.02 2.00
C MET A 168 -19.87 -24.98 2.03
N PHE A 169 -20.18 -23.70 2.21
CA PHE A 169 -19.19 -22.62 2.06
C PHE A 169 -18.21 -22.46 3.23
N PRO A 170 -18.60 -22.57 4.52
CA PRO A 170 -17.65 -22.43 5.62
C PRO A 170 -16.41 -23.34 5.51
N PRO A 171 -16.52 -24.63 5.16
CA PRO A 171 -15.36 -25.49 4.93
C PRO A 171 -14.47 -25.04 3.76
N VAL A 172 -15.05 -24.42 2.74
CA VAL A 172 -14.30 -23.90 1.58
C VAL A 172 -13.34 -22.78 2.00
N TRP A 173 -13.84 -21.84 2.78
CA TRP A 173 -13.01 -20.73 3.28
C TRP A 173 -11.91 -21.21 4.21
N ALA A 174 -12.22 -22.19 5.08
CA ALA A 174 -11.23 -22.82 5.94
C ALA A 174 -10.12 -23.51 5.11
N ARG A 175 -10.48 -24.27 4.09
CA ARG A 175 -9.54 -24.96 3.22
C ARG A 175 -8.67 -23.99 2.41
N LEU A 176 -9.22 -22.92 1.87
CA LEU A 176 -8.45 -21.89 1.17
C LEU A 176 -7.45 -21.22 2.11
N LYS A 177 -7.86 -20.95 3.35
CA LYS A 177 -7.00 -20.41 4.38
C LYS A 177 -5.86 -21.36 4.75
N GLU A 178 -6.14 -22.65 4.95
CA GLU A 178 -5.13 -23.69 5.23
C GLU A 178 -4.07 -23.74 4.13
N VAL A 179 -4.49 -23.69 2.85
CA VAL A 179 -3.55 -23.64 1.72
C VAL A 179 -2.66 -22.40 1.79
N ALA A 180 -3.23 -21.25 2.10
CA ALA A 180 -2.46 -20.02 2.25
C ALA A 180 -1.51 -20.03 3.45
N GLU A 181 -1.90 -20.72 4.55
CA GLU A 181 -1.05 -20.88 5.74
C GLU A 181 0.17 -21.80 5.48
N ALA A 182 0.06 -22.72 4.51
CA ALA A 182 1.18 -23.57 4.09
C ALA A 182 2.21 -22.82 3.23
N LEU A 183 1.88 -21.64 2.69
CA LEU A 183 2.84 -20.85 1.92
C LEU A 183 3.86 -20.17 2.87
N PRO A 184 5.17 -20.22 2.53
CA PRO A 184 6.20 -19.54 3.30
C PRO A 184 5.93 -18.02 3.29
N PHE A 185 5.86 -17.44 4.49
CA PHE A 185 5.44 -16.04 4.66
C PHE A 185 5.94 -15.52 6.01
N ASN A 186 6.60 -14.36 5.96
CA ASN A 186 6.96 -13.60 7.16
C ASN A 186 6.84 -12.10 6.86
N LEU A 187 5.63 -11.54 7.03
CA LEU A 187 5.35 -10.15 6.71
C LEU A 187 6.27 -9.19 7.48
N VAL A 188 6.44 -9.41 8.78
CA VAL A 188 7.23 -8.50 9.63
C VAL A 188 8.69 -8.45 9.18
N ALA A 189 9.30 -9.62 8.93
CA ALA A 189 10.69 -9.68 8.48
C ALA A 189 10.87 -9.07 7.08
N ASP A 190 9.92 -9.29 6.16
CA ASP A 190 9.99 -8.73 4.81
C ASP A 190 9.82 -7.21 4.83
N LEU A 191 8.85 -6.69 5.58
CA LEU A 191 8.66 -5.25 5.78
C LEU A 191 9.88 -4.60 6.44
N GLN A 192 10.47 -5.24 7.46
CA GLN A 192 11.68 -4.76 8.12
C GLN A 192 12.87 -4.70 7.16
N ARG A 193 13.06 -5.73 6.33
CA ARG A 193 14.13 -5.77 5.33
C ARG A 193 13.99 -4.63 4.32
N GLU A 194 12.78 -4.37 3.85
CA GLU A 194 12.50 -3.28 2.93
C GLU A 194 12.78 -1.91 3.54
N LEU A 195 12.33 -1.67 4.79
CA LEU A 195 12.65 -0.45 5.50
C LEU A 195 14.15 -0.26 5.71
N THR A 196 14.86 -1.34 6.02
CA THR A 196 16.33 -1.31 6.18
C THR A 196 17.00 -0.91 4.87
N ALA A 197 16.60 -1.53 3.74
CA ALA A 197 17.14 -1.19 2.43
C ALA A 197 16.88 0.29 2.06
N MET A 198 15.69 0.82 2.34
CA MET A 198 15.36 2.23 2.12
C MET A 198 16.28 3.17 2.94
N VAL A 199 16.52 2.82 4.20
CA VAL A 199 17.37 3.65 5.06
C VAL A 199 18.84 3.55 4.67
N ASP A 200 19.31 2.35 4.31
CA ASP A 200 20.69 2.14 3.86
C ASP A 200 20.97 2.91 2.56
N GLU A 201 20.04 2.91 1.63
CA GLU A 201 20.16 3.71 0.40
C GLU A 201 20.17 5.21 0.70
N THR A 202 19.28 5.68 1.56
CA THR A 202 19.26 7.10 1.95
C THR A 202 20.57 7.51 2.65
N GLU A 203 21.11 6.65 3.53
CA GLU A 203 22.40 6.90 4.18
C GLU A 203 23.54 6.99 3.18
N ARG A 204 23.58 6.06 2.20
CA ARG A 204 24.58 6.07 1.12
C ARG A 204 24.54 7.37 0.32
N LEU A 205 23.33 7.83 -0.04
CA LEU A 205 23.15 9.08 -0.78
C LEU A 205 23.55 10.32 0.05
N LEU A 206 23.18 10.35 1.33
CA LEU A 206 23.57 11.42 2.24
C LEU A 206 25.08 11.46 2.49
N GLN A 207 25.71 10.30 2.58
CA GLN A 207 27.17 10.19 2.66
C GLN A 207 27.84 10.72 1.39
N PHE A 208 27.34 10.33 0.21
CA PHE A 208 27.83 10.83 -1.09
C PHE A 208 27.77 12.36 -1.17
N LEU A 209 26.64 12.97 -0.77
CA LEU A 209 26.52 14.43 -0.71
C LEU A 209 27.57 15.09 0.21
N ALA A 210 27.78 14.51 1.40
CA ALA A 210 28.72 15.04 2.38
C ALA A 210 30.19 14.89 1.95
N GLU A 211 30.57 13.79 1.31
CA GLU A 211 31.92 13.54 0.82
C GLU A 211 32.30 14.41 -0.38
N ALA A 212 31.36 14.65 -1.27
CA ALA A 212 31.58 15.45 -2.46
C ALA A 212 31.51 16.97 -2.19
N ASP A 213 31.12 17.40 -1.01
CA ASP A 213 31.00 18.82 -0.67
C ASP A 213 32.36 19.44 -0.40
N PRO A 214 32.83 20.42 -1.21
CA PRO A 214 34.10 21.09 -0.99
C PRO A 214 34.12 21.94 0.28
N GLU A 215 32.95 22.39 0.77
CA GLU A 215 32.82 23.21 1.98
C GLU A 215 32.76 22.33 3.25
N LYS A 216 32.67 21.01 3.10
CA LYS A 216 32.59 20.03 4.20
C LYS A 216 31.49 20.34 5.22
N ARG A 217 30.34 20.77 4.72
CA ARG A 217 29.14 20.98 5.55
C ARG A 217 28.73 19.70 6.26
N SER A 218 28.04 19.85 7.38
CA SER A 218 27.55 18.67 8.14
C SER A 218 26.44 17.91 7.40
N ARG A 219 26.27 16.65 7.75
CA ARG A 219 25.13 15.84 7.24
C ARG A 219 23.79 16.49 7.58
N ASP A 220 23.66 17.13 8.75
CA ASP A 220 22.47 17.89 9.12
C ASP A 220 22.17 19.00 8.12
N GLN A 221 23.21 19.72 7.69
CA GLN A 221 23.05 20.79 6.71
C GLN A 221 22.62 20.22 5.35
N HIS A 222 23.19 19.10 4.90
CA HIS A 222 22.77 18.44 3.67
C HIS A 222 21.31 17.97 3.72
N VAL A 223 20.83 17.52 4.87
CA VAL A 223 19.40 17.17 5.06
C VAL A 223 18.51 18.41 4.89
N ILE A 224 18.90 19.54 5.48
CA ILE A 224 18.15 20.80 5.34
C ILE A 224 18.20 21.31 3.90
N ASP A 225 19.39 21.39 3.31
CA ASP A 225 19.58 21.90 1.96
C ASP A 225 18.85 21.08 0.91
N SER A 226 18.88 19.75 1.01
CA SER A 226 18.15 18.86 0.11
C SER A 226 16.65 19.12 0.18
N GLN A 227 16.07 19.24 1.37
CA GLN A 227 14.64 19.55 1.54
C GLN A 227 14.32 20.95 1.03
N ALA A 228 15.22 21.94 1.26
CA ALA A 228 15.02 23.31 0.80
C ALA A 228 15.02 23.39 -0.74
N TRP A 229 15.97 22.72 -1.41
CA TRP A 229 16.00 22.61 -2.86
C TRP A 229 14.76 21.92 -3.42
N HIS A 230 14.32 20.83 -2.78
CA HIS A 230 13.16 20.06 -3.23
C HIS A 230 11.88 20.89 -3.19
N ILE A 231 11.67 21.71 -2.15
CA ILE A 231 10.46 22.53 -2.00
C ILE A 231 10.52 23.87 -2.77
N ALA A 232 11.69 24.41 -3.02
CA ALA A 232 11.90 25.77 -3.54
C ALA A 232 11.10 26.04 -4.82
N PHE A 233 10.96 25.08 -5.70
CA PHE A 233 10.29 25.22 -6.99
C PHE A 233 8.86 24.69 -7.00
N THR A 234 8.36 24.20 -5.87
CA THR A 234 6.97 23.77 -5.72
C THR A 234 6.03 24.98 -5.45
N GLU A 235 4.76 24.78 -5.72
CA GLU A 235 3.74 25.79 -5.38
C GLU A 235 3.63 26.06 -3.86
N GLU A 236 4.00 25.08 -3.05
CA GLU A 236 4.03 25.20 -1.59
C GLU A 236 5.16 26.12 -1.15
N GLY A 237 6.40 25.90 -1.62
CA GLY A 237 7.53 26.75 -1.31
C GLY A 237 7.33 28.20 -1.76
N LYS A 238 6.82 28.40 -2.97
CA LYS A 238 6.49 29.74 -3.49
C LYS A 238 5.45 30.46 -2.64
N ARG A 239 4.36 29.75 -2.25
CA ARG A 239 3.33 30.32 -1.37
C ARG A 239 3.87 30.69 0.00
N PHE A 240 4.70 29.82 0.60
CA PHE A 240 5.33 30.08 1.88
C PHE A 240 6.24 31.31 1.81
N ALA A 241 7.10 31.42 0.80
CA ALA A 241 8.00 32.56 0.61
C ALA A 241 7.23 33.88 0.43
N SER A 242 6.17 33.88 -0.38
CA SER A 242 5.31 35.04 -0.58
C SER A 242 4.60 35.46 0.72
N ALA A 243 4.03 34.50 1.46
CA ALA A 243 3.34 34.76 2.72
C ALA A 243 4.26 35.26 3.84
N SER A 244 5.53 34.86 3.81
CA SER A 244 6.57 35.21 4.80
C SER A 244 7.44 36.40 4.34
N ASN A 245 7.10 37.06 3.23
CA ASN A 245 7.85 38.20 2.65
C ASN A 245 9.33 37.86 2.48
N CYS A 246 9.66 36.76 1.79
CA CYS A 246 11.05 36.39 1.52
C CYS A 246 11.81 37.55 0.85
N PRO A 247 12.94 38.00 1.42
CA PRO A 247 13.68 39.16 0.89
C PRO A 247 14.64 38.79 -0.26
N GLU A 248 14.81 37.51 -0.56
CA GLU A 248 15.85 36.99 -1.44
C GLU A 248 15.46 37.05 -2.92
N GLU A 249 16.32 37.65 -3.74
CA GLU A 249 16.14 37.81 -5.18
C GLU A 249 16.88 36.72 -5.98
N THR A 250 17.91 36.09 -5.38
CA THR A 250 18.69 35.04 -6.05
C THR A 250 18.15 33.65 -5.68
N VAL A 251 18.31 32.69 -6.58
CA VAL A 251 17.89 31.28 -6.33
C VAL A 251 18.61 30.70 -5.11
N GLY A 252 19.94 30.94 -5.00
CA GLY A 252 20.72 30.44 -3.87
C GLY A 252 20.28 31.04 -2.54
N GLY A 253 20.12 32.38 -2.49
CA GLY A 253 19.61 33.07 -1.31
C GLY A 253 18.22 32.60 -0.92
N TYR A 254 17.34 32.43 -1.90
CA TYR A 254 15.98 31.90 -1.68
C TYR A 254 15.99 30.50 -1.05
N VAL A 255 16.80 29.58 -1.57
CA VAL A 255 16.92 28.22 -1.01
C VAL A 255 17.52 28.26 0.40
N GLU A 256 18.56 29.07 0.63
CA GLU A 256 19.15 29.25 1.97
C GLU A 256 18.14 29.83 2.95
N TRP A 257 17.35 30.82 2.51
CA TRP A 257 16.29 31.40 3.32
C TRP A 257 15.21 30.38 3.66
N LEU A 258 14.78 29.53 2.70
CA LEU A 258 13.87 28.42 2.97
C LEU A 258 14.46 27.44 4.00
N GLY A 259 15.74 27.09 3.86
CA GLY A 259 16.44 26.22 4.81
C GLY A 259 16.38 26.73 6.25
N LYS A 260 16.39 28.05 6.43
CA LYS A 260 16.33 28.68 7.75
C LYS A 260 14.91 28.86 8.29
N ASN A 261 13.94 29.17 7.44
CA ASN A 261 12.62 29.68 7.84
C ASN A 261 11.48 28.66 7.67
N TYR A 262 11.61 27.68 6.77
CA TYR A 262 10.58 26.66 6.56
C TYR A 262 10.67 25.56 7.62
N GLU A 263 9.52 25.08 8.11
CA GLU A 263 9.45 23.98 9.09
C GLU A 263 9.56 22.62 8.39
N PHE A 264 10.80 22.16 8.20
CA PHE A 264 11.03 20.81 7.68
C PHE A 264 10.78 19.74 8.75
N GLY A 265 10.32 18.57 8.32
CA GLY A 265 10.12 17.42 9.20
C GLY A 265 11.43 16.89 9.82
N PHE A 266 12.56 17.12 9.14
CA PHE A 266 13.89 16.74 9.62
C PHE A 266 14.86 17.91 9.47
N ARG A 267 15.52 18.27 10.57
CA ARG A 267 16.59 19.31 10.61
C ARG A 267 17.94 18.76 11.01
N MET A 268 18.02 17.49 11.31
CA MET A 268 19.24 16.74 11.63
C MET A 268 19.24 15.44 10.84
N ASP A 269 20.40 14.82 10.75
CA ASP A 269 20.52 13.48 10.15
C ASP A 269 19.57 12.48 10.83
N PRO A 270 18.55 11.97 10.12
CA PRO A 270 17.53 11.14 10.74
C PRO A 270 17.90 9.66 10.80
N ILE A 271 19.02 9.23 10.20
CA ILE A 271 19.36 7.81 9.95
C ILE A 271 19.39 7.00 11.26
N ALA A 272 20.04 7.51 12.30
CA ALA A 272 20.11 6.79 13.58
C ALA A 272 18.71 6.58 14.21
N GLY A 273 17.87 7.61 14.14
CA GLY A 273 16.48 7.53 14.62
C GLY A 273 15.64 6.54 13.79
N TRP A 274 15.80 6.54 12.47
CA TRP A 274 15.11 5.61 11.59
C TRP A 274 15.53 4.16 11.85
N ARG A 275 16.83 3.90 12.00
CA ARG A 275 17.35 2.56 12.36
C ARG A 275 16.81 2.06 13.69
N SER A 276 16.72 2.93 14.70
CA SER A 276 16.12 2.60 16.00
C SER A 276 14.65 2.21 15.87
N ARG A 277 13.87 2.93 15.05
CA ARG A 277 12.46 2.58 14.76
C ARG A 277 12.32 1.24 14.05
N ILE A 278 13.22 0.94 13.11
CA ILE A 278 13.24 -0.33 12.37
C ILE A 278 13.61 -1.49 13.30
N ALA A 279 14.57 -1.30 14.20
CA ALA A 279 14.92 -2.32 15.19
C ALA A 279 13.75 -2.67 16.11
N ALA A 280 12.97 -1.67 16.55
CA ALA A 280 11.77 -1.90 17.34
C ALA A 280 10.63 -2.58 16.59
N PHE A 281 10.66 -2.58 15.24
CA PHE A 281 9.64 -3.18 14.40
C PHE A 281 9.62 -4.71 14.49
N SER A 282 10.77 -5.36 14.71
CA SER A 282 10.89 -6.83 14.79
C SER A 282 10.12 -7.47 15.94
N ALA A 283 9.73 -6.69 16.96
CA ALA A 283 8.95 -7.15 18.11
C ALA A 283 7.43 -7.11 17.89
N GLU A 284 6.97 -6.76 16.67
CA GLU A 284 5.54 -6.62 16.38
C GLU A 284 4.92 -7.97 15.98
N ASP A 285 4.03 -8.49 16.81
CA ASP A 285 3.33 -9.74 16.54
C ASP A 285 2.00 -9.55 15.77
N ASN A 286 1.43 -8.35 15.80
CA ASN A 286 0.20 -8.03 15.08
C ASN A 286 0.50 -7.59 13.64
N LEU A 287 0.20 -8.44 12.68
CA LEU A 287 0.48 -8.20 11.25
C LEU A 287 -0.24 -6.95 10.70
N HIS A 288 -1.44 -6.62 11.18
CA HIS A 288 -2.15 -5.42 10.79
C HIS A 288 -1.45 -4.16 11.30
N LEU A 289 -0.97 -4.21 12.53
CA LEU A 289 -0.23 -3.11 13.12
C LEU A 289 1.16 -2.98 12.49
N ALA A 290 1.81 -4.09 12.15
CA ALA A 290 3.06 -4.09 11.39
C ALA A 290 2.90 -3.36 10.04
N LEU A 291 1.89 -3.71 9.24
CA LEU A 291 1.61 -3.04 7.96
C LEU A 291 1.33 -1.54 8.15
N LYS A 292 0.56 -1.17 9.19
CA LYS A 292 0.30 0.23 9.53
C LYS A 292 1.58 0.99 9.90
N LYS A 293 2.43 0.42 10.75
CA LYS A 293 3.72 1.03 11.14
C LYS A 293 4.65 1.20 9.94
N TYR A 294 4.71 0.20 9.07
CA TYR A 294 5.45 0.27 7.81
C TYR A 294 4.97 1.44 6.95
N GLN A 295 3.66 1.52 6.66
CA GLN A 295 3.08 2.59 5.86
C GLN A 295 3.33 3.98 6.47
N ASN A 296 3.18 4.10 7.79
CA ASN A 296 3.46 5.34 8.50
C ASN A 296 4.92 5.74 8.38
N PHE A 297 5.86 4.80 8.48
CA PHE A 297 7.29 5.09 8.30
C PHE A 297 7.56 5.58 6.87
N VAL A 298 7.09 4.85 5.87
CA VAL A 298 7.27 5.22 4.45
C VAL A 298 6.74 6.63 4.19
N ASN A 299 5.51 6.94 4.63
CA ASN A 299 4.88 8.24 4.41
C ASN A 299 5.60 9.38 5.16
N GLN A 300 5.99 9.17 6.42
CA GLN A 300 6.65 10.20 7.23
C GLN A 300 8.06 10.53 6.75
N THR A 301 8.74 9.58 6.12
CA THR A 301 10.11 9.76 5.66
C THR A 301 10.22 10.10 4.18
N ALA A 302 9.14 9.95 3.39
CA ALA A 302 9.14 10.09 1.93
C ALA A 302 9.76 11.40 1.48
N PHE A 303 9.25 12.53 1.99
CA PHE A 303 9.73 13.86 1.57
C PHE A 303 11.26 14.03 1.74
N ALA A 304 11.80 13.64 2.89
CA ALA A 304 13.23 13.78 3.14
C ALA A 304 14.06 12.82 2.27
N ARG A 305 13.60 11.58 2.08
CA ARG A 305 14.27 10.59 1.22
C ARG A 305 14.30 11.05 -0.25
N GLU A 306 13.16 11.46 -0.78
CA GLU A 306 13.02 11.97 -2.14
C GLU A 306 13.87 13.23 -2.38
N ALA A 307 13.92 14.12 -1.39
CA ALA A 307 14.74 15.32 -1.45
C ALA A 307 16.26 15.00 -1.50
N ILE A 308 16.71 14.06 -0.65
CA ILE A 308 18.11 13.60 -0.62
C ILE A 308 18.47 12.91 -1.94
N GLU A 309 17.59 12.03 -2.44
CA GLU A 309 17.76 11.34 -3.71
C GLU A 309 17.87 12.32 -4.89
N ALA A 310 16.97 13.30 -4.96
CA ALA A 310 16.99 14.32 -5.99
C ALA A 310 18.28 15.16 -5.97
N SER A 311 18.75 15.52 -4.77
CA SER A 311 20.01 16.27 -4.60
C SER A 311 21.22 15.44 -5.00
N ALA A 312 21.28 14.18 -4.60
CA ALA A 312 22.36 13.27 -4.98
C ALA A 312 22.40 13.04 -6.49
N ALA A 313 21.24 12.82 -7.13
CA ALA A 313 21.14 12.68 -8.58
C ALA A 313 21.52 13.96 -9.34
N ALA A 314 21.24 15.14 -8.78
CA ALA A 314 21.68 16.41 -9.37
C ALA A 314 23.20 16.58 -9.30
N LEU A 315 23.80 16.23 -8.18
CA LEU A 315 25.27 16.28 -7.98
C LEU A 315 25.98 15.28 -8.91
N ASP A 316 25.46 14.06 -9.03
CA ASP A 316 26.01 13.01 -9.90
C ASP A 316 26.06 13.47 -11.36
N ARG A 317 24.96 14.03 -11.87
CA ARG A 317 24.91 14.62 -13.22
C ARG A 317 25.92 15.77 -13.42
N GLU A 318 26.13 16.57 -12.40
CA GLU A 318 27.10 17.67 -12.48
C GLU A 318 28.53 17.14 -12.53
N ILE A 319 28.85 16.10 -11.75
CA ILE A 319 30.15 15.43 -11.80
C ILE A 319 30.39 14.80 -13.15
N GLU A 320 29.40 14.07 -13.72
CA GLU A 320 29.48 13.49 -15.05
C GLU A 320 29.77 14.56 -16.12
N ARG A 321 29.06 15.69 -16.07
CA ARG A 321 29.27 16.82 -16.99
C ARG A 321 30.68 17.36 -16.89
N GLN A 322 31.23 17.55 -15.70
CA GLN A 322 32.59 18.04 -15.49
C GLN A 322 33.65 17.06 -15.99
N VAL A 323 33.43 15.76 -15.78
CA VAL A 323 34.31 14.70 -16.31
C VAL A 323 34.33 14.70 -17.83
N ASP A 324 33.18 14.84 -18.47
CA ASP A 324 33.08 14.86 -19.94
C ASP A 324 33.72 16.12 -20.53
N GLU A 325 33.51 17.31 -19.93
CA GLU A 325 34.21 18.53 -20.33
C GLU A 325 35.74 18.41 -20.18
N TYR A 326 36.21 17.75 -19.12
CA TYR A 326 37.65 17.50 -18.92
C TYR A 326 38.21 16.58 -20.00
N ARG A 327 37.53 15.49 -20.34
CA ARG A 327 37.91 14.54 -21.42
C ARG A 327 37.98 15.25 -22.77
N GLU A 328 36.98 16.06 -23.12
CA GLU A 328 36.95 16.82 -24.36
C GLU A 328 38.15 17.79 -24.49
N ARG A 329 38.53 18.46 -23.38
CA ARG A 329 39.72 19.35 -23.36
C ARG A 329 40.99 18.57 -23.64
N GLN A 330 41.12 17.36 -23.04
CA GLN A 330 42.31 16.50 -23.27
C GLN A 330 42.43 16.00 -24.74
N HIS A 331 41.29 15.80 -25.42
CA HIS A 331 41.28 15.37 -26.82
C HIS A 331 41.53 16.52 -27.83
N ARG A 332 41.44 17.76 -27.38
CA ARG A 332 41.69 18.93 -28.22
C ARG A 332 43.14 19.47 -28.14
N THR A 333 43.92 18.96 -27.22
CA THR A 333 45.38 19.21 -27.07
C THR A 333 46.18 18.07 -27.64
#